data_27d861a0f8c4bc70f234c8f7e4893054
#
_entry.id   27d861a0f8c4bc70f234c8f7e4893054
#
_cell.length_a   1.000
_cell.length_b   1.000
_cell.length_c   1.000
_cell.angle_alpha   90.00
_cell.angle_beta   90.00
_cell.angle_gamma   90.00
#
_symmetry.space_group_name_H-M   'P 1'
#
loop_
_entity.id
_entity.type
_entity.pdbx_description
1 polymer ?
#
loop_
_entity_poly.entity_id
_entity_poly.type
_entity_poly.pdbx_seq_one_letter_code
_entity_poly.pdbx_strand_id
1 'polypeptide(L)'
;MKSLLYCITLALLLTACYTTEENYKAAYDKAKERTRENMGGTIYDMSQAERVRATEIINGDSVRLLRSYFNVVDDKYDNTKKFGVVVAEFDQILNARSYRDRLKQNEGFQSYVVYTNREKKYCVVAQAYDEKEPAALFIRNIKQHMKMKVLVPRPYILQRL
;
A
#
# COMPACT_ATOMS: atom_id res chain seq x y z
N MET A 1 -1.31 0.78 -68.20
CA MET A 1 -2.18 1.62 -67.38
C MET A 1 -2.75 0.93 -66.15
N LYS A 2 -3.09 -0.37 -66.19
CA LYS A 2 -3.63 -1.10 -64.97
C LYS A 2 -2.62 -1.26 -63.83
N SER A 3 -1.32 -1.49 -64.14
CA SER A 3 -0.28 -1.63 -63.10
C SER A 3 0.06 -0.33 -62.36
N LEU A 4 -0.09 0.80 -63.04
CA LEU A 4 0.13 2.13 -62.42
C LEU A 4 -0.98 2.45 -61.39
N LEU A 5 -2.22 2.02 -61.69
CA LEU A 5 -3.35 2.20 -60.77
C LEU A 5 -3.20 1.36 -59.49
N TYR A 6 -2.66 0.15 -59.61
CA TYR A 6 -2.37 -0.71 -58.43
C TYR A 6 -1.27 -0.15 -57.52
N CYS A 7 -0.23 0.48 -58.10
CA CYS A 7 0.82 1.10 -57.30
C CYS A 7 0.30 2.33 -56.53
N ILE A 8 -0.62 3.10 -57.11
CA ILE A 8 -1.19 4.30 -56.48
C ILE A 8 -2.14 3.89 -55.33
N THR A 9 -2.95 2.83 -55.52
CA THR A 9 -3.82 2.33 -54.46
C THR A 9 -3.07 1.70 -53.28
N LEU A 10 -1.94 1.02 -53.59
CA LEU A 10 -1.08 0.43 -52.53
C LEU A 10 -0.35 1.54 -51.76
N ALA A 11 0.09 2.61 -52.38
CA ALA A 11 0.74 3.74 -51.73
C ALA A 11 -0.25 4.51 -50.80
N LEU A 12 -1.51 4.63 -51.18
CA LEU A 12 -2.55 5.26 -50.33
C LEU A 12 -2.92 4.44 -49.09
N LEU A 13 -2.79 3.12 -49.15
CA LEU A 13 -3.06 2.25 -47.98
C LEU A 13 -1.94 2.30 -46.92
N LEU A 14 -0.71 2.65 -47.29
CA LEU A 14 0.42 2.73 -46.38
C LEU A 14 0.47 4.05 -45.58
N THR A 15 -0.28 5.08 -45.98
CA THR A 15 -0.32 6.37 -45.26
C THR A 15 -1.37 6.42 -44.15
N ALA A 16 -2.26 5.41 -44.06
CA ALA A 16 -3.39 5.42 -43.11
C ALA A 16 -3.07 5.04 -41.66
N CYS A 17 -1.82 4.64 -41.36
CA CYS A 17 -1.44 4.18 -40.01
C CYS A 17 -0.31 5.02 -39.39
N TYR A 18 -0.22 6.31 -39.70
CA TYR A 18 0.68 7.18 -38.95
C TYR A 18 -0.10 7.85 -37.79
N THR A 19 -0.45 7.09 -36.78
CA THR A 19 -0.77 7.65 -35.47
C THR A 19 0.53 8.11 -34.85
N THR A 20 0.85 9.38 -35.04
CA THR A 20 2.05 9.98 -34.45
C THR A 20 1.99 9.81 -32.93
N GLU A 21 3.12 9.52 -32.33
CA GLU A 21 3.30 9.44 -30.86
C GLU A 21 2.70 10.66 -30.15
N GLU A 22 2.72 11.83 -30.80
CA GLU A 22 2.09 13.07 -30.36
C GLU A 22 0.57 12.95 -30.23
N ASN A 23 -0.13 12.30 -31.17
CA ASN A 23 -1.58 12.11 -31.11
C ASN A 23 -1.98 11.13 -29.99
N TYR A 24 -1.16 10.09 -29.75
CA TYR A 24 -1.39 9.17 -28.64
C TYR A 24 -1.15 9.88 -27.30
N LYS A 25 -0.10 10.67 -27.20
CA LYS A 25 0.21 11.46 -26.01
C LYS A 25 -0.86 12.50 -25.72
N ALA A 26 -1.33 13.23 -26.74
CA ALA A 26 -2.42 14.19 -26.61
C ALA A 26 -3.75 13.52 -26.21
N ALA A 27 -4.06 12.35 -26.76
CA ALA A 27 -5.25 11.58 -26.37
C ALA A 27 -5.14 11.05 -24.94
N TYR A 28 -3.96 10.60 -24.52
CA TYR A 28 -3.68 10.14 -23.17
C TYR A 28 -3.78 11.28 -22.15
N ASP A 29 -3.18 12.42 -22.43
CA ASP A 29 -3.23 13.59 -21.56
C ASP A 29 -4.67 14.14 -21.43
N LYS A 30 -5.42 14.16 -22.53
CA LYS A 30 -6.84 14.56 -22.53
C LYS A 30 -7.75 13.57 -21.78
N ALA A 31 -7.46 12.27 -21.86
CA ALA A 31 -8.15 11.25 -21.07
C ALA A 31 -7.84 11.40 -19.58
N LYS A 32 -6.60 11.69 -19.26
CA LYS A 32 -6.12 11.94 -17.91
C LYS A 32 -6.72 13.21 -17.28
N GLU A 33 -6.87 14.27 -18.07
CA GLU A 33 -7.55 15.50 -17.65
C GLU A 33 -9.04 15.28 -17.40
N ARG A 34 -9.75 14.60 -18.30
CA ARG A 34 -11.16 14.24 -18.11
C ARG A 34 -11.39 13.33 -16.89
N THR A 35 -10.44 12.44 -16.61
CA THR A 35 -10.47 11.60 -15.41
C THR A 35 -10.27 12.45 -14.16
N ARG A 36 -9.42 13.48 -14.22
CA ARG A 36 -9.23 14.45 -13.13
C ARG A 36 -10.48 15.31 -12.88
N GLU A 37 -11.14 15.78 -13.92
CA GLU A 37 -12.35 16.59 -13.80
C GLU A 37 -13.58 15.80 -13.32
N ASN A 38 -13.76 14.57 -13.80
CA ASN A 38 -14.89 13.72 -13.43
C ASN A 38 -14.74 13.03 -12.06
N MET A 39 -13.51 12.90 -11.54
CA MET A 39 -13.24 12.33 -10.23
C MET A 39 -12.97 13.41 -9.17
N GLY A 40 -13.60 14.58 -9.32
CA GLY A 40 -13.52 15.73 -8.43
C GLY A 40 -12.86 15.48 -7.09
N GLY A 41 -11.60 15.87 -6.93
CA GLY A 41 -10.88 16.01 -5.66
C GLY A 41 -10.65 14.74 -4.83
N THR A 42 -11.60 13.81 -4.81
CA THR A 42 -11.66 12.73 -3.83
C THR A 42 -10.55 11.67 -3.99
N ILE A 43 -10.18 11.31 -5.21
CA ILE A 43 -9.11 10.31 -5.44
C ILE A 43 -7.71 10.90 -5.26
N TYR A 44 -7.53 12.17 -5.59
CA TYR A 44 -6.27 12.86 -5.39
C TYR A 44 -5.98 13.10 -3.91
N ASP A 45 -7.01 13.39 -3.14
CA ASP A 45 -6.93 13.58 -1.69
C ASP A 45 -6.68 12.24 -0.97
N MET A 46 -7.36 11.16 -1.41
CA MET A 46 -7.09 9.80 -0.91
C MET A 46 -5.67 9.33 -1.23
N SER A 47 -5.12 9.63 -2.42
CA SER A 47 -3.74 9.24 -2.77
C SER A 47 -2.69 10.04 -2.00
N GLN A 48 -2.99 11.26 -1.60
CA GLN A 48 -2.14 12.08 -0.75
C GLN A 48 -2.28 11.69 0.74
N ALA A 49 -3.49 11.42 1.22
CA ALA A 49 -3.73 10.89 2.56
C ALA A 49 -3.09 9.51 2.76
N GLU A 50 -3.07 8.69 1.71
CA GLU A 50 -2.37 7.41 1.68
C GLU A 50 -0.84 7.55 1.67
N ARG A 51 -0.29 8.71 1.30
CA ARG A 51 1.15 8.93 1.11
C ARG A 51 1.93 9.26 2.37
N VAL A 52 1.29 9.50 3.50
CA VAL A 52 2.03 9.99 4.65
C VAL A 52 2.54 8.82 5.49
N ARG A 53 3.69 8.27 5.11
CA ARG A 53 4.64 7.72 6.10
C ARG A 53 5.15 8.92 6.91
N ALA A 54 4.31 9.45 7.76
CA ALA A 54 4.69 10.54 8.64
C ALA A 54 5.49 9.95 9.80
N THR A 55 6.55 10.62 10.14
CA THR A 55 7.16 10.44 11.45
C THR A 55 6.47 11.41 12.38
N GLU A 56 5.75 10.90 13.37
CA GLU A 56 5.10 11.71 14.40
C GLU A 56 5.91 11.62 15.70
N ILE A 57 5.92 12.70 16.45
CA ILE A 57 6.45 12.70 17.82
C ILE A 57 5.27 12.40 18.75
N ILE A 58 5.31 11.24 19.39
CA ILE A 58 4.29 10.76 20.33
C ILE A 58 4.98 10.54 21.68
N ASN A 59 4.58 11.29 22.70
CA ASN A 59 5.21 11.26 24.04
C ASN A 59 6.75 11.41 24.02
N GLY A 60 7.27 12.25 23.09
CA GLY A 60 8.71 12.47 22.96
C GLY A 60 9.43 11.45 22.09
N ASP A 61 8.78 10.37 21.67
CA ASP A 61 9.35 9.35 20.79
C ASP A 61 9.03 9.64 19.31
N SER A 62 10.04 9.52 18.46
CA SER A 62 9.89 9.63 17.02
C SER A 62 9.39 8.28 16.46
N VAL A 63 8.11 8.19 16.14
CA VAL A 63 7.44 6.97 15.68
C VAL A 63 6.98 7.13 14.24
N ARG A 64 7.24 6.11 13.42
CA ARG A 64 6.70 6.05 12.05
C ARG A 64 5.24 5.66 12.10
N LEU A 65 4.37 6.47 11.47
CA LEU A 65 2.95 6.22 11.29
C LEU A 65 2.65 6.01 9.80
N LEU A 66 2.05 4.89 9.44
CA LEU A 66 1.53 4.63 8.11
C LEU A 66 0.00 4.63 8.17
N ARG A 67 -0.62 5.55 7.46
CA ARG A 67 -2.08 5.58 7.26
C ARG A 67 -2.39 4.86 5.96
N SER A 68 -3.20 3.82 6.02
CA SER A 68 -3.52 3.02 4.84
C SER A 68 -4.85 2.29 4.97
N TYR A 69 -5.49 2.06 3.82
CA TYR A 69 -6.52 1.03 3.70
C TYR A 69 -5.82 -0.32 3.62
N PHE A 70 -6.27 -1.26 4.41
CA PHE A 70 -5.76 -2.62 4.39
C PHE A 70 -6.88 -3.63 4.62
N ASN A 71 -6.67 -4.85 4.12
CA ASN A 71 -7.54 -5.98 4.34
C ASN A 71 -6.93 -6.87 5.42
N VAL A 72 -7.74 -7.21 6.42
CA VAL A 72 -7.35 -8.23 7.40
C VAL A 72 -7.46 -9.59 6.73
N VAL A 73 -6.38 -10.36 6.81
CA VAL A 73 -6.29 -11.69 6.18
C VAL A 73 -6.72 -12.79 7.15
N ASP A 74 -6.82 -12.47 8.42
CA ASP A 74 -7.17 -13.41 9.50
C ASP A 74 -8.60 -13.16 10.01
N ASP A 75 -9.42 -14.21 10.06
CA ASP A 75 -10.85 -14.13 10.36
C ASP A 75 -11.20 -13.76 11.81
N LYS A 76 -10.25 -13.71 12.71
CA LYS A 76 -10.46 -13.50 14.17
C LYS A 76 -9.97 -12.15 14.68
N TYR A 77 -9.85 -11.15 13.81
CA TYR A 77 -9.39 -9.83 14.22
C TYR A 77 -10.56 -8.95 14.70
N ASP A 78 -10.40 -8.35 15.87
CA ASP A 78 -11.28 -7.28 16.33
C ASP A 78 -11.02 -5.99 15.53
N ASN A 79 -11.97 -5.65 14.67
CA ASN A 79 -11.88 -4.50 13.77
C ASN A 79 -12.01 -3.14 14.48
N THR A 80 -12.22 -3.11 15.78
CA THR A 80 -12.42 -1.86 16.52
C THR A 80 -11.15 -1.08 16.75
N LYS A 81 -10.00 -1.76 16.86
CA LYS A 81 -8.71 -1.12 17.16
C LYS A 81 -8.09 -0.43 15.95
N LYS A 82 -7.74 0.84 16.12
CA LYS A 82 -7.29 1.72 15.03
C LYS A 82 -5.80 1.70 14.74
N PHE A 83 -4.97 1.35 15.73
CA PHE A 83 -3.52 1.49 15.66
C PHE A 83 -2.84 0.13 15.89
N GLY A 84 -2.32 -0.45 14.81
CA GLY A 84 -1.60 -1.72 14.85
C GLY A 84 -0.08 -1.51 14.81
N VAL A 85 0.69 -2.20 15.66
CA VAL A 85 2.15 -2.16 15.61
C VAL A 85 2.67 -3.24 14.67
N VAL A 86 3.25 -2.84 13.54
CA VAL A 86 3.84 -3.73 12.54
C VAL A 86 5.27 -4.05 12.91
N VAL A 87 5.58 -5.36 12.95
CA VAL A 87 6.91 -5.89 13.31
C VAL A 87 7.56 -6.71 12.21
N ALA A 88 6.81 -7.09 11.18
CA ALA A 88 7.33 -7.84 10.03
C ALA A 88 6.51 -7.55 8.77
N GLU A 89 7.18 -7.62 7.62
CA GLU A 89 6.58 -7.53 6.29
C GLU A 89 7.06 -8.70 5.42
N PHE A 90 6.14 -9.27 4.62
CA PHE A 90 6.42 -10.41 3.74
C PHE A 90 5.74 -10.24 2.38
N ASP A 91 6.33 -10.83 1.36
CA ASP A 91 5.73 -10.93 0.02
C ASP A 91 4.71 -12.08 -0.06
N GLN A 92 4.86 -13.08 0.82
CA GLN A 92 4.05 -14.28 0.81
C GLN A 92 3.23 -14.43 2.10
N ILE A 93 1.95 -14.72 1.95
CA ILE A 93 1.00 -14.89 3.05
C ILE A 93 1.40 -16.03 4.00
N LEU A 94 1.97 -17.13 3.48
CA LEU A 94 2.36 -18.28 4.30
C LEU A 94 3.47 -17.90 5.29
N ASN A 95 4.45 -17.10 4.86
CA ASN A 95 5.52 -16.62 5.71
C ASN A 95 5.00 -15.66 6.79
N ALA A 96 4.07 -14.78 6.42
CA ALA A 96 3.42 -13.86 7.36
C ALA A 96 2.63 -14.63 8.43
N ARG A 97 1.82 -15.62 8.03
CA ARG A 97 1.05 -16.47 8.95
C ARG A 97 1.96 -17.28 9.88
N SER A 98 3.01 -17.91 9.33
CA SER A 98 3.98 -18.65 10.14
C SER A 98 4.67 -17.76 11.20
N TYR A 99 5.03 -16.54 10.83
CA TYR A 99 5.62 -15.58 11.77
C TYR A 99 4.60 -15.12 12.82
N ARG A 100 3.36 -14.80 12.43
CA ARG A 100 2.25 -14.47 13.32
C ARG A 100 1.99 -15.58 14.35
N ASP A 101 1.94 -16.84 13.89
CA ASP A 101 1.64 -17.98 14.76
C ASP A 101 2.74 -18.15 15.83
N ARG A 102 3.99 -17.97 15.43
CA ARG A 102 5.12 -17.94 16.40
C ARG A 102 5.02 -16.80 17.39
N LEU A 103 4.59 -15.61 16.97
CA LEU A 103 4.32 -14.49 17.87
C LEU A 103 3.23 -14.83 18.90
N LYS A 104 2.15 -15.46 18.47
CA LYS A 104 1.07 -15.89 19.35
C LYS A 104 1.56 -16.93 20.37
N GLN A 105 2.34 -17.92 19.92
CA GLN A 105 2.81 -19.02 20.77
C GLN A 105 3.91 -18.59 21.75
N ASN A 106 4.87 -17.82 21.27
CA ASN A 106 6.07 -17.51 22.05
C ASN A 106 5.94 -16.24 22.91
N GLU A 107 5.14 -15.28 22.45
CA GLU A 107 5.01 -13.95 23.08
C GLU A 107 3.61 -13.72 23.70
N GLY A 108 2.64 -14.57 23.36
CA GLY A 108 1.26 -14.41 23.85
C GLY A 108 0.49 -13.23 23.20
N PHE A 109 1.01 -12.66 22.12
CA PHE A 109 0.37 -11.51 21.46
C PHE A 109 -0.88 -11.91 20.67
N GLN A 110 -1.87 -11.01 20.62
CA GLN A 110 -3.02 -11.15 19.72
C GLN A 110 -2.67 -10.70 18.30
N SER A 111 -1.66 -11.33 17.72
CA SER A 111 -1.10 -10.95 16.44
C SER A 111 -2.02 -11.36 15.29
N TYR A 112 -2.02 -10.58 14.21
CA TYR A 112 -2.78 -10.86 12.99
C TYR A 112 -2.03 -10.37 11.76
N VAL A 113 -2.49 -10.80 10.58
CA VAL A 113 -1.90 -10.42 9.29
C VAL A 113 -2.86 -9.50 8.55
N VAL A 114 -2.32 -8.42 8.00
CA VAL A 114 -3.03 -7.52 7.09
C VAL A 114 -2.31 -7.47 5.75
N TYR A 115 -3.07 -7.28 4.68
CA TYR A 115 -2.54 -7.02 3.34
C TYR A 115 -2.72 -5.55 3.00
N THR A 116 -1.60 -4.88 2.70
CA THR A 116 -1.59 -3.48 2.26
C THR A 116 -1.60 -3.45 0.73
N ASN A 117 -2.70 -2.97 0.15
CA ASN A 117 -2.90 -2.96 -1.30
C ASN A 117 -1.85 -2.13 -2.05
N ARG A 118 -1.35 -1.09 -1.40
CA ARG A 118 -0.39 -0.17 -1.98
C ARG A 118 1.03 -0.73 -2.07
N GLU A 119 1.55 -1.21 -0.94
CA GLU A 119 2.88 -1.80 -0.87
C GLU A 119 2.90 -3.24 -1.38
N LYS A 120 1.71 -3.84 -1.59
CA LYS A 120 1.52 -5.25 -1.97
C LYS A 120 2.27 -6.20 -1.03
N LYS A 121 2.21 -5.89 0.28
CA LYS A 121 2.89 -6.65 1.33
C LYS A 121 1.90 -7.19 2.35
N TYR A 122 2.25 -8.34 2.92
CA TYR A 122 1.60 -8.90 4.09
C TYR A 122 2.33 -8.40 5.34
N CYS A 123 1.67 -7.53 6.09
CA CYS A 123 2.22 -6.95 7.31
C CYS A 123 1.73 -7.76 8.51
N VAL A 124 2.65 -8.12 9.40
CA VAL A 124 2.30 -8.78 10.66
C VAL A 124 2.21 -7.72 11.76
N VAL A 125 1.01 -7.55 12.29
CA VAL A 125 0.71 -6.71 13.44
C VAL A 125 0.91 -7.55 14.70
N ALA A 126 1.81 -7.13 15.58
CA ALA A 126 2.07 -7.82 16.84
C ALA A 126 0.94 -7.57 17.84
N GLN A 127 0.54 -6.29 18.00
CA GLN A 127 -0.48 -5.85 18.93
C GLN A 127 -1.20 -4.64 18.35
N ALA A 128 -2.49 -4.46 18.68
CA ALA A 128 -3.27 -3.31 18.26
C ALA A 128 -3.86 -2.55 19.45
N TYR A 129 -4.09 -1.25 19.27
CA TYR A 129 -4.54 -0.31 20.30
C TYR A 129 -5.60 0.63 19.75
N ASP A 130 -6.40 1.18 20.65
CA ASP A 130 -7.40 2.18 20.29
C ASP A 130 -6.81 3.59 20.13
N GLU A 131 -5.66 3.83 20.78
CA GLU A 131 -4.94 5.10 20.80
C GLU A 131 -3.50 4.94 20.31
N LYS A 132 -2.88 6.05 19.87
CA LYS A 132 -1.50 6.05 19.35
C LYS A 132 -0.44 5.92 20.44
N GLU A 133 -0.72 6.49 21.59
CA GLU A 133 0.21 6.59 22.72
C GLU A 133 0.63 5.22 23.26
N PRO A 134 -0.30 4.29 23.54
CA PRO A 134 0.06 2.91 23.93
C PRO A 134 0.83 2.17 22.83
N ALA A 135 0.49 2.39 21.54
CA ALA A 135 1.20 1.79 20.42
C ALA A 135 2.66 2.30 20.33
N ALA A 136 2.86 3.60 20.53
CA ALA A 136 4.20 4.20 20.56
C ALA A 136 5.03 3.69 21.74
N LEU A 137 4.42 3.60 22.92
CA LEU A 137 5.05 3.04 24.12
C LEU A 137 5.48 1.56 23.92
N PHE A 138 4.63 0.77 23.26
CA PHE A 138 4.98 -0.61 22.91
C PHE A 138 6.20 -0.64 21.96
N ILE A 139 6.26 0.22 20.94
CA ILE A 139 7.40 0.31 20.02
C ILE A 139 8.69 0.68 20.78
N ARG A 140 8.62 1.67 21.69
CA ARG A 140 9.76 2.10 22.49
C ARG A 140 10.32 0.95 23.31
N ASN A 141 9.45 0.17 23.90
CA ASN A 141 9.81 -0.93 24.81
C ASN A 141 9.82 -2.31 24.11
N ILE A 142 9.81 -2.34 22.77
CA ILE A 142 9.62 -3.57 22.01
C ILE A 142 10.62 -4.66 22.33
N LYS A 143 11.87 -4.30 22.63
CA LYS A 143 12.92 -5.24 23.03
C LYS A 143 12.66 -5.89 24.40
N GLN A 144 11.87 -5.25 25.26
CA GLN A 144 11.46 -5.79 26.55
C GLN A 144 10.22 -6.68 26.43
N HIS A 145 9.34 -6.33 25.49
CA HIS A 145 8.07 -7.02 25.26
C HIS A 145 8.18 -8.20 24.29
N MET A 146 9.22 -8.25 23.47
CA MET A 146 9.32 -9.20 22.39
C MET A 146 10.71 -9.83 22.31
N LYS A 147 10.77 -11.16 22.50
CA LYS A 147 11.99 -11.96 22.36
C LYS A 147 12.28 -12.31 20.91
N MET A 148 11.23 -12.44 20.10
CA MET A 148 11.39 -12.72 18.69
C MET A 148 11.98 -11.52 17.93
N LYS A 149 12.77 -11.82 16.90
CA LYS A 149 13.40 -10.81 16.07
C LYS A 149 12.35 -10.02 15.26
N VAL A 150 12.38 -8.70 15.36
CA VAL A 150 11.66 -7.80 14.48
C VAL A 150 12.25 -7.87 13.07
N LEU A 151 11.43 -8.05 12.04
CA LEU A 151 11.87 -8.25 10.65
C LEU A 151 11.69 -7.00 9.77
N VAL A 152 11.15 -5.90 10.31
CA VAL A 152 11.20 -4.58 9.66
C VAL A 152 12.38 -3.78 10.22
N PRO A 153 12.99 -2.87 9.43
CA PRO A 153 14.12 -2.05 9.89
C PRO A 153 13.80 -1.23 11.15
N ARG A 154 12.57 -0.73 11.22
CA ARG A 154 12.00 -0.04 12.39
C ARG A 154 10.52 -0.39 12.48
N PRO A 155 10.03 -0.87 13.62
CA PRO A 155 8.60 -1.02 13.88
C PRO A 155 7.86 0.30 13.64
N TYR A 156 6.63 0.19 13.20
CA TYR A 156 5.81 1.38 12.93
C TYR A 156 4.35 1.13 13.27
N ILE A 157 3.60 2.21 13.41
CA ILE A 157 2.16 2.16 13.64
C ILE A 157 1.46 2.15 12.29
N LEU A 158 0.61 1.16 12.06
CA LEU A 158 -0.33 1.12 10.95
C LEU A 158 -1.68 1.63 11.46
N GLN A 159 -2.12 2.76 10.93
CA GLN A 159 -3.42 3.35 11.22
C GLN A 159 -4.39 3.02 10.09
N ARG A 160 -5.56 2.49 10.46
CA ARG A 160 -6.66 2.25 9.52
C ARG A 160 -7.32 3.58 9.14
N LEU A 161 -7.48 3.80 7.83
CA LEU A 161 -8.26 4.89 7.25
C LEU A 161 -9.74 4.53 7.16
#